data_3612aad5171fd929dfbcd2a4a2917e77
#
_entry.id   3612aad5171fd929dfbcd2a4a2917e77
#
_cell.length_a   1.000
_cell.length_b   1.000
_cell.length_c   1.000
_cell.angle_alpha   90.00
_cell.angle_beta   90.00
_cell.angle_gamma   90.00
#
_symmetry.space_group_name_H-M   'P 1'
#
loop_
_entity.id
_entity.type
_entity.pdbx_description
1 polymer ?
#
loop_
_entity_poly.entity_id
_entity_poly.type
_entity_poly.pdbx_seq_one_letter_code
_entity_poly.pdbx_strand_id
1 'polypeptide(L)'
;MVALVDLSTVFDTLDHPILLHRPETTLGTVFRWFVSYLEGREQSEIIDNVLSSPSPCQFGVPQGSVLGRILFTLYSQPLSDLICRRQCDYHKYADDTHLSKGAPPDQFQDLLCDIQTGNKSLVDWTCSNKLKLNAEHPNFFPLPLPP
;
A
#
# COMPACT_ATOMS: atom_id res chain seq x y z
N MET A 1 16.50 -7.10 -12.78
CA MET A 1 15.05 -7.20 -13.06
C MET A 1 14.33 -6.17 -12.24
N VAL A 2 13.31 -5.53 -12.79
CA VAL A 2 12.47 -4.53 -12.09
C VAL A 2 11.03 -5.02 -12.06
N ALA A 3 10.37 -4.86 -10.93
CA ALA A 3 8.94 -5.14 -10.76
C ALA A 3 8.25 -3.87 -10.29
N LEU A 4 7.07 -3.59 -10.82
CA LEU A 4 6.22 -2.51 -10.39
C LEU A 4 5.04 -3.10 -9.60
N VAL A 5 4.83 -2.60 -8.39
CA VAL A 5 3.65 -2.88 -7.59
C VAL A 5 2.83 -1.59 -7.52
N ASP A 6 1.74 -1.59 -8.24
CA ASP A 6 0.78 -0.49 -8.28
C ASP A 6 -0.47 -0.91 -7.49
N LEU A 7 -0.90 -0.05 -6.58
CA LEU A 7 -2.07 -0.27 -5.74
C LEU A 7 -3.21 0.64 -6.19
N SER A 8 -4.36 0.07 -6.50
CA SER A 8 -5.51 0.87 -6.92
C SER A 8 -6.32 1.39 -5.75
N THR A 9 -6.80 2.63 -5.87
CA THR A 9 -7.76 3.30 -4.95
C THR A 9 -7.36 3.24 -3.47
N VAL A 10 -6.08 3.33 -3.18
CA VAL A 10 -5.55 3.11 -1.82
C VAL A 10 -6.10 4.07 -0.77
N PHE A 11 -6.30 5.35 -1.14
CA PHE A 11 -6.83 6.34 -0.22
C PHE A 11 -8.31 6.11 0.14
N ASP A 12 -9.07 5.45 -0.75
CA ASP A 12 -10.49 5.19 -0.55
C ASP A 12 -10.75 3.86 0.17
N THR A 13 -9.74 2.97 0.22
CA THR A 13 -9.88 1.60 0.73
C THR A 13 -9.13 1.33 2.04
N LEU A 14 -8.43 2.33 2.59
CA LEU A 14 -7.74 2.22 3.88
C LEU A 14 -8.71 1.76 4.98
N ASP A 15 -8.49 0.57 5.51
CA ASP A 15 -9.31 0.02 6.60
C ASP A 15 -8.88 0.64 7.93
N HIS A 16 -9.77 1.38 8.58
CA HIS A 16 -9.47 2.06 9.84
C HIS A 16 -9.07 1.10 10.98
N PRO A 17 -9.77 -0.02 11.22
CA PRO A 17 -9.33 -1.04 12.17
C PRO A 17 -7.91 -1.56 11.93
N ILE A 18 -7.58 -1.90 10.67
CA ILE A 18 -6.22 -2.37 10.33
C ILE A 18 -5.19 -1.26 10.59
N LEU A 19 -5.48 -0.03 10.17
CA LEU A 19 -4.60 1.12 10.38
C LEU A 19 -4.33 1.37 11.87
N LEU A 20 -5.40 1.34 12.68
CA LEU A 20 -5.33 1.61 14.11
C LEU A 20 -4.72 0.43 14.92
N HIS A 21 -4.69 -0.77 14.33
CA HIS A 21 -3.98 -1.91 14.94
C HIS A 21 -2.48 -1.89 14.67
N ARG A 22 -1.98 -1.00 13.79
CA ARG A 22 -0.55 -0.76 13.62
C ARG A 22 0.04 -0.22 14.94
N PRO A 23 1.26 -0.62 15.30
CA PRO A 23 1.67 -0.66 16.70
C PRO A 23 1.51 0.69 17.41
N GLU A 24 0.72 0.69 18.48
CA GLU A 24 0.69 1.75 19.51
C GLU A 24 2.09 2.13 19.99
N THR A 25 3.00 1.17 19.92
CA THR A 25 4.41 1.33 20.36
C THR A 25 5.20 2.34 19.53
N THR A 26 4.81 2.57 18.26
CA THR A 26 5.54 3.48 17.37
C THR A 26 4.98 4.91 17.44
N LEU A 27 3.70 5.08 17.75
CA LEU A 27 3.00 6.36 17.63
C LEU A 27 2.69 7.04 18.97
N GLY A 28 2.77 6.33 20.11
CA GLY A 28 2.56 6.90 21.44
C GLY A 28 1.30 7.78 21.53
N THR A 29 1.46 9.01 22.02
CA THR A 29 0.36 9.99 22.16
C THR A 29 -0.26 10.41 20.83
N VAL A 30 0.49 10.34 19.73
CA VAL A 30 0.02 10.70 18.37
C VAL A 30 -1.05 9.71 17.89
N PHE A 31 -1.00 8.45 18.34
CA PHE A 31 -2.00 7.45 18.03
C PHE A 31 -3.42 7.89 18.41
N ARG A 32 -3.59 8.43 19.62
CA ARG A 32 -4.91 8.92 20.10
C ARG A 32 -5.48 10.02 19.21
N TRP A 33 -4.61 10.82 18.65
CA TRP A 33 -5.01 11.86 17.72
C TRP A 33 -5.48 11.29 16.37
N PHE A 34 -4.81 10.24 15.85
CA PHE A 34 -5.28 9.54 14.64
C PHE A 34 -6.63 8.84 14.87
N VAL A 35 -6.81 8.21 16.03
CA VAL A 35 -8.12 7.65 16.41
C VAL A 35 -9.19 8.73 16.35
N SER A 36 -8.99 9.85 17.05
CA SER A 36 -9.93 10.98 17.04
C SER A 36 -10.16 11.58 15.65
N TYR A 37 -9.14 11.54 14.78
CA TYR A 37 -9.27 12.03 13.42
C TYR A 37 -10.14 11.12 12.54
N LEU A 38 -10.13 9.81 12.78
CA LEU A 38 -10.84 8.82 11.96
C LEU A 38 -12.22 8.46 12.53
N GLU A 39 -12.41 8.56 13.85
CA GLU A 39 -13.68 8.23 14.50
C GLU A 39 -14.79 9.23 14.18
N GLY A 40 -16.02 8.70 14.07
CA GLY A 40 -17.23 9.51 13.92
C GLY A 40 -17.31 10.29 12.63
N ARG A 41 -16.53 9.95 11.62
CA ARG A 41 -16.62 10.58 10.31
C ARG A 41 -17.82 10.11 9.54
N GLU A 42 -18.48 11.07 8.91
CA GLU A 42 -19.59 10.85 8.01
C GLU A 42 -19.29 11.48 6.66
N GLN A 43 -19.85 10.91 5.61
CA GLN A 43 -19.79 11.42 4.25
C GLN A 43 -21.18 11.61 3.71
N SER A 44 -21.35 12.63 2.90
CA SER A 44 -22.58 12.91 2.15
C SER A 44 -22.22 13.30 0.72
N GLU A 45 -23.07 12.96 -0.20
CA GLU A 45 -22.91 13.31 -1.62
C GLU A 45 -23.88 14.43 -1.99
N ILE A 46 -23.45 15.30 -2.89
CA ILE A 46 -24.29 16.35 -3.46
C ILE A 46 -24.54 16.00 -4.93
N ILE A 47 -25.80 15.73 -5.26
CA ILE A 47 -26.24 15.48 -6.64
C ILE A 47 -27.35 16.50 -6.94
N ASP A 48 -27.20 17.28 -8.01
CA ASP A 48 -28.16 18.31 -8.43
C ASP A 48 -28.57 19.27 -7.31
N ASN A 49 -27.61 19.71 -6.52
CA ASN A 49 -27.82 20.57 -5.32
C ASN A 49 -28.64 19.93 -4.19
N VAL A 50 -28.87 18.62 -4.22
CA VAL A 50 -29.53 17.88 -3.15
C VAL A 50 -28.46 17.10 -2.36
N LEU A 51 -28.40 17.30 -1.05
CA LEU A 51 -27.51 16.60 -0.15
C LEU A 51 -28.12 15.24 0.22
N SER A 52 -27.32 14.16 0.09
CA SER A 52 -27.72 12.84 0.58
C SER A 52 -27.75 12.79 2.11
N SER A 53 -28.40 11.78 2.66
CA SER A 53 -28.27 11.45 4.08
C SER A 53 -26.81 11.14 4.42
N PRO A 54 -26.32 11.56 5.62
CA PRO A 54 -24.99 11.19 6.08
C PRO A 54 -24.84 9.67 6.21
N SER A 55 -23.69 9.16 5.78
CA SER A 55 -23.31 7.76 5.92
C SER A 55 -21.98 7.64 6.66
N PRO A 56 -21.81 6.72 7.62
CA PRO A 56 -20.55 6.55 8.34
C PRO A 56 -19.39 6.20 7.38
N CYS A 57 -18.27 6.89 7.53
CA CYS A 57 -17.06 6.65 6.78
C CYS A 57 -16.18 5.64 7.55
N GLN A 58 -16.28 4.36 7.20
CA GLN A 58 -15.53 3.28 7.85
C GLN A 58 -14.20 2.95 7.18
N PHE A 59 -13.99 3.46 5.99
CA PHE A 59 -12.83 3.20 5.13
C PHE A 59 -12.34 4.50 4.52
N GLY A 60 -11.08 4.47 4.11
CA GLY A 60 -10.47 5.56 3.36
C GLY A 60 -10.07 6.75 4.22
N VAL A 61 -9.38 7.65 3.56
CA VAL A 61 -8.96 8.94 4.12
C VAL A 61 -9.26 10.03 3.10
N PRO A 62 -9.66 11.24 3.51
CA PRO A 62 -9.99 12.31 2.58
C PRO A 62 -8.83 12.59 1.63
N GLN A 63 -9.09 12.45 0.32
CA GLN A 63 -8.12 12.82 -0.72
C GLN A 63 -7.76 14.30 -0.58
N GLY A 64 -6.49 14.65 -0.79
CA GLY A 64 -5.98 16.02 -0.61
C GLY A 64 -5.70 16.41 0.83
N SER A 65 -6.02 15.58 1.82
CA SER A 65 -5.64 15.85 3.21
C SER A 65 -4.14 15.64 3.43
N VAL A 66 -3.52 16.51 4.23
CA VAL A 66 -2.10 16.35 4.62
C VAL A 66 -1.88 15.03 5.33
N LEU A 67 -2.85 14.57 6.11
CA LEU A 67 -2.78 13.33 6.88
C LEU A 67 -2.94 12.08 6.04
N GLY A 68 -3.65 12.14 4.92
CA GLY A 68 -3.85 10.99 4.04
C GLY A 68 -2.55 10.31 3.66
N ARG A 69 -1.54 11.09 3.29
CA ARG A 69 -0.21 10.57 2.93
C ARG A 69 0.49 9.91 4.12
N ILE A 70 0.42 10.52 5.30
CA ILE A 70 1.03 9.99 6.53
C ILE A 70 0.35 8.68 6.92
N LEU A 71 -0.98 8.65 6.92
CA LEU A 71 -1.77 7.47 7.25
C LEU A 71 -1.51 6.32 6.28
N PHE A 72 -1.41 6.62 4.99
CA PHE A 72 -1.04 5.61 3.98
C PHE A 72 0.39 5.08 4.20
N THR A 73 1.35 5.95 4.50
CA THR A 73 2.72 5.53 4.81
C THR A 73 2.75 4.59 6.00
N LEU A 74 2.04 4.90 7.07
CA LEU A 74 1.91 4.05 8.27
C LEU A 74 1.22 2.72 7.93
N TYR A 75 0.15 2.77 7.14
CA TYR A 75 -0.58 1.58 6.71
C TYR A 75 0.30 0.62 5.93
N SER A 76 1.11 1.16 5.02
CA SER A 76 1.98 0.39 4.12
C SER A 76 3.37 0.08 4.69
N GLN A 77 3.69 0.49 5.91
CA GLN A 77 4.99 0.23 6.54
C GLN A 77 5.36 -1.26 6.54
N PRO A 78 4.49 -2.21 6.92
CA PRO A 78 4.84 -3.63 6.93
C PRO A 78 5.12 -4.21 5.54
N LEU A 79 4.61 -3.58 4.47
CA LEU A 79 4.99 -3.94 3.11
C LEU A 79 6.48 -3.68 2.88
N SER A 80 6.99 -2.55 3.35
CA SER A 80 8.41 -2.23 3.26
C SER A 80 9.27 -3.25 4.01
N ASP A 81 8.84 -3.65 5.21
CA ASP A 81 9.52 -4.68 6.00
C ASP A 81 9.51 -6.04 5.30
N LEU A 82 8.40 -6.40 4.64
CA LEU A 82 8.30 -7.62 3.85
C LEU A 82 9.29 -7.62 2.68
N ILE A 83 9.41 -6.49 1.97
CA ILE A 83 10.33 -6.33 0.83
C ILE A 83 11.78 -6.39 1.30
N CYS A 84 12.14 -5.69 2.37
CA CYS A 84 13.48 -5.70 2.94
C CYS A 84 13.95 -7.12 3.33
N ARG A 85 13.06 -7.93 3.91
CA ARG A 85 13.37 -9.34 4.26
C ARG A 85 13.70 -10.20 3.05
N ARG A 86 13.28 -9.80 1.85
CA ARG A 86 13.55 -10.47 0.58
C ARG A 86 14.84 -10.00 -0.09
N GLN A 87 15.59 -9.10 0.55
CA GLN A 87 16.82 -8.54 -0.02
C GLN A 87 16.61 -7.96 -1.42
N CYS A 88 15.47 -7.32 -1.63
CA CYS A 88 15.16 -6.55 -2.82
C CYS A 88 15.39 -5.07 -2.53
N ASP A 89 15.99 -4.38 -3.47
CA ASP A 89 15.99 -2.92 -3.48
C ASP A 89 14.60 -2.44 -3.84
N TYR A 90 14.15 -1.37 -3.21
CA TYR A 90 12.85 -0.82 -3.53
C TYR A 90 12.86 0.71 -3.47
N HIS A 91 11.98 1.29 -4.26
CA HIS A 91 11.66 2.70 -4.22
C HIS A 91 10.14 2.87 -4.15
N LYS A 92 9.67 3.60 -3.13
CA LYS A 92 8.25 3.91 -2.96
C LYS A 92 7.99 5.37 -3.27
N TYR A 93 6.98 5.60 -4.09
CA TYR A 93 6.46 6.93 -4.36
C TYR A 93 4.93 6.88 -4.29
N ALA A 94 4.38 7.40 -3.21
CA ALA A 94 2.95 7.27 -2.88
C ALA A 94 2.50 5.79 -2.87
N ASP A 95 1.56 5.43 -3.74
CA ASP A 95 1.02 4.09 -3.96
C ASP A 95 1.90 3.21 -4.87
N ASP A 96 2.75 3.81 -5.67
CA ASP A 96 3.69 3.10 -6.53
C ASP A 96 4.87 2.54 -5.73
N THR A 97 5.15 1.27 -5.93
CA THR A 97 6.33 0.61 -5.36
C THR A 97 7.11 -0.10 -6.46
N HIS A 98 8.30 0.40 -6.72
CA HIS A 98 9.26 -0.20 -7.65
C HIS A 98 10.18 -1.14 -6.88
N LEU A 99 10.26 -2.38 -7.31
CA LEU A 99 11.16 -3.38 -6.76
C LEU A 99 12.26 -3.67 -7.78
N SER A 100 13.49 -3.76 -7.33
CA SER A 100 14.59 -4.19 -8.17
C SER A 100 15.43 -5.25 -7.46
N LYS A 101 15.87 -6.24 -8.22
CA LYS A 101 16.83 -7.23 -7.75
C LYS A 101 17.78 -7.58 -8.88
N GLY A 102 19.09 -7.48 -8.61
CA GLY A 102 20.14 -7.91 -9.49
C GLY A 102 20.61 -9.31 -9.13
N ALA A 103 20.99 -10.10 -10.14
CA ALA A 103 21.71 -11.36 -9.96
C ALA A 103 22.68 -11.58 -11.12
N PRO A 104 23.78 -12.31 -10.91
CA PRO A 104 24.64 -12.75 -11.99
C PRO A 104 23.87 -13.57 -13.03
N PRO A 105 24.31 -13.59 -14.31
CA PRO A 105 23.58 -14.28 -15.39
C PRO A 105 23.34 -15.77 -15.15
N ASP A 106 24.25 -16.43 -14.44
CA ASP A 106 24.18 -17.85 -14.08
C ASP A 106 23.12 -18.17 -13.01
N GLN A 107 22.67 -17.14 -12.25
CA GLN A 107 21.65 -17.27 -11.20
C GLN A 107 20.28 -16.70 -11.62
N PHE A 108 20.07 -16.51 -12.91
CA PHE A 108 18.84 -15.89 -13.41
C PHE A 108 17.58 -16.71 -13.10
N GLN A 109 17.67 -18.04 -13.13
CA GLN A 109 16.54 -18.93 -12.81
C GLN A 109 16.15 -18.85 -11.33
N ASP A 110 17.13 -18.79 -10.44
CA ASP A 110 16.90 -18.62 -9.00
C ASP A 110 16.26 -17.26 -8.72
N LEU A 111 16.73 -16.22 -9.40
CA LEU A 111 16.13 -14.89 -9.32
C LEU A 111 14.65 -14.88 -9.74
N LEU A 112 14.30 -15.57 -10.82
CA LEU A 112 12.90 -15.70 -11.26
C LEU A 112 12.04 -16.40 -10.21
N CYS A 113 12.53 -17.48 -9.62
CA CYS A 113 11.84 -18.22 -8.58
C CYS A 113 11.63 -17.34 -7.31
N ASP A 114 12.65 -16.61 -6.91
CA ASP A 114 12.61 -15.67 -5.78
C ASP A 114 11.55 -14.58 -6.01
N ILE A 115 11.50 -14.03 -7.21
CA ILE A 115 10.54 -12.98 -7.58
C ILE A 115 9.11 -13.53 -7.59
N GLN A 116 8.89 -14.73 -8.15
CA GLN A 116 7.56 -15.36 -8.16
C GLN A 116 7.07 -15.64 -6.73
N THR A 117 7.95 -16.16 -5.87
CA THR A 117 7.65 -16.39 -4.46
C THR A 117 7.39 -15.08 -3.71
N GLY A 118 8.17 -14.03 -4.02
CA GLY A 118 8.00 -12.69 -3.49
C GLY A 118 6.66 -12.09 -3.88
N ASN A 119 6.27 -12.24 -5.15
CA ASN A 119 4.99 -11.77 -5.65
C ASN A 119 3.80 -12.39 -4.91
N LYS A 120 3.84 -13.71 -4.69
CA LYS A 120 2.79 -14.37 -3.90
C LYS A 120 2.67 -13.74 -2.50
N SER A 121 3.78 -13.52 -1.82
CA SER A 121 3.77 -12.89 -0.50
C SER A 121 3.24 -11.47 -0.51
N LEU A 122 3.50 -10.71 -1.58
CA LEU A 122 2.95 -9.37 -1.78
C LEU A 122 1.43 -9.41 -2.00
N VAL A 123 0.96 -10.32 -2.86
CA VAL A 123 -0.48 -10.54 -3.09
C VAL A 123 -1.19 -10.94 -1.80
N ASP A 124 -0.64 -11.90 -1.06
CA ASP A 124 -1.20 -12.35 0.21
C ASP A 124 -1.25 -11.19 1.23
N TRP A 125 -0.21 -10.36 1.27
CA TRP A 125 -0.16 -9.19 2.13
C TRP A 125 -1.21 -8.15 1.73
N THR A 126 -1.34 -7.81 0.44
CA THR A 126 -2.34 -6.84 -0.04
C THR A 126 -3.75 -7.31 0.24
N CYS A 127 -4.06 -8.58 -0.01
CA CYS A 127 -5.36 -9.17 0.32
C CYS A 127 -5.65 -9.10 1.83
N SER A 128 -4.67 -9.46 2.68
CA SER A 128 -4.82 -9.41 4.14
C SER A 128 -5.02 -8.00 4.67
N ASN A 129 -4.53 -7.01 3.94
CA ASN A 129 -4.67 -5.59 4.28
C ASN A 129 -5.76 -4.89 3.47
N LYS A 130 -6.67 -5.65 2.83
CA LYS A 130 -7.80 -5.11 2.06
C LYS A 130 -7.40 -4.10 0.99
N LEU A 131 -6.18 -4.20 0.48
CA LEU A 131 -5.69 -3.42 -0.64
C LEU A 131 -5.87 -4.20 -1.93
N LYS A 132 -6.06 -3.51 -3.04
CA LYS A 132 -6.20 -4.11 -4.35
C LYS A 132 -5.01 -3.76 -5.23
N LEU A 133 -4.39 -4.79 -5.80
CA LEU A 133 -3.39 -4.58 -6.85
C LEU A 133 -4.07 -4.13 -8.13
N ASN A 134 -3.46 -3.18 -8.82
CA ASN A 134 -3.94 -2.74 -10.11
C ASN A 134 -3.66 -3.82 -11.18
N ALA A 135 -4.72 -4.39 -11.74
CA ALA A 135 -4.61 -5.44 -12.74
C ALA A 135 -4.22 -4.91 -14.14
N GLU A 136 -4.36 -3.60 -14.37
CA GLU A 136 -4.06 -2.99 -15.67
C GLU A 136 -2.55 -2.79 -15.88
N HIS A 137 -1.77 -2.75 -14.81
CA HIS A 137 -0.31 -2.66 -14.87
C HIS A 137 0.31 -4.03 -14.56
N PRO A 138 0.94 -4.71 -15.55
CA PRO A 138 1.60 -5.98 -15.33
C PRO A 138 2.74 -5.80 -14.32
N ASN A 139 2.68 -6.53 -13.24
CA ASN A 139 3.55 -6.40 -12.07
C ASN A 139 5.03 -6.73 -12.32
N PHE A 140 5.44 -7.12 -13.52
CA PHE A 140 6.82 -7.50 -13.78
C PHE A 140 7.28 -7.14 -15.19
N PHE A 141 8.35 -6.36 -15.28
CA PHE A 141 9.11 -6.16 -16.50
C PHE A 141 10.53 -6.75 -16.34
N PRO A 142 10.89 -7.80 -17.08
CA PRO A 142 12.28 -8.17 -17.22
C PRO A 142 12.97 -7.09 -18.06
N LEU A 143 13.68 -6.16 -17.43
CA LEU A 143 14.56 -5.28 -18.16
C LEU A 143 15.88 -6.05 -18.39
N PRO A 144 16.33 -6.20 -19.65
CA PRO A 144 17.69 -6.69 -19.91
C PRO A 144 18.66 -5.70 -19.28
N LEU A 145 19.65 -6.24 -18.55
CA LEU A 145 20.77 -5.43 -18.09
C LEU A 145 21.48 -4.87 -19.32
N PRO A 146 21.91 -3.60 -19.32
CA PRO A 146 22.78 -3.07 -20.36
C PRO A 146 24.07 -3.89 -20.40
N PRO A 147 24.67 -4.07 -21.59
CA PRO A 147 25.88 -4.83 -21.78
C PRO A 147 27.06 -4.24 -21.00
#